data_dbf00bd8f53fddc60eda4a0c8ca331c8
#
_entry.id   dbf00bd8f53fddc60eda4a0c8ca331c8
#
_cell.length_a   1.000
_cell.length_b   1.000
_cell.length_c   1.000
_cell.angle_alpha   90.00
_cell.angle_beta   90.00
_cell.angle_gamma   90.00
#
_symmetry.space_group_name_H-M   'P 1'
#
loop_
_entity.id
_entity.type
_entity.pdbx_description
1 polymer ?
#
loop_
_entity_poly.entity_id
_entity_poly.type
_entity_poly.pdbx_seq_one_letter_code
_entity_poly.pdbx_strand_id
1 'polypeptide(L)'
;MRQKTGLGDETWRVFCAVALPRALQEQLTAHINCIRETVPEARASWSRAENIHLTLKFFGDISLVQVEKVSEAASCSVENFAPFKIVLEQTGVFPKLGSSRVLWIGVNDLEGKLDQVHALLEDECAKAGFPRESRPFHPHLTLARLRQPQDAGTLASAHKAMKFESAEIAVSELLVIRSELSGEGSKYTVVSRHALGSSGKP
;
A
#
# COMPACT_ATOMS: atom_id res chain seq x y z
N MET A 1 36.13 26.22 2.51
CA MET A 1 34.81 26.14 3.16
C MET A 1 33.73 26.21 2.10
N ARG A 2 33.19 25.09 1.61
CA ARG A 2 32.04 25.10 0.69
C ARG A 2 30.77 24.99 1.54
N GLN A 3 30.00 26.04 1.56
CA GLN A 3 28.63 26.02 2.10
C GLN A 3 27.79 25.04 1.27
N LYS A 4 27.28 24.00 1.91
CA LYS A 4 26.19 23.19 1.35
C LYS A 4 24.91 24.00 1.47
N THR A 5 24.53 24.63 0.39
CA THR A 5 23.22 25.25 0.20
C THR A 5 22.46 24.32 -0.75
N GLY A 6 21.37 23.72 -0.31
CA GLY A 6 20.48 23.11 -1.28
C GLY A 6 19.42 22.22 -0.66
N LEU A 7 18.22 22.74 -0.52
CA LEU A 7 16.97 21.98 -0.45
C LEU A 7 16.79 21.00 -1.65
N GLY A 8 17.71 21.01 -2.62
CA GLY A 8 17.64 20.22 -3.85
C GLY A 8 18.15 18.78 -3.77
N ASP A 9 18.90 18.43 -2.72
CA ASP A 9 19.54 17.10 -2.61
C ASP A 9 18.79 16.11 -1.69
N GLU A 10 17.79 16.55 -0.94
CA GLU A 10 17.02 15.67 -0.08
C GLU A 10 15.95 14.95 -0.89
N THR A 11 16.00 13.61 -0.88
CA THR A 11 14.98 12.76 -1.51
C THR A 11 14.25 11.95 -0.47
N TRP A 12 12.95 11.76 -0.69
CA TRP A 12 12.10 10.90 0.14
C TRP A 12 11.55 9.75 -0.69
N ARG A 13 11.53 8.59 -0.09
CA ARG A 13 10.83 7.44 -0.66
C ARG A 13 9.34 7.58 -0.36
N VAL A 14 8.53 7.77 -1.40
CA VAL A 14 7.12 8.17 -1.27
C VAL A 14 6.19 7.22 -2.00
N PHE A 15 4.98 7.06 -1.46
CA PHE A 15 3.88 6.33 -2.08
C PHE A 15 2.53 6.91 -1.66
N CYS A 16 1.50 6.66 -2.47
CA CYS A 16 0.10 6.94 -2.13
C CYS A 16 -0.60 5.66 -1.66
N ALA A 17 -1.41 5.77 -0.60
CA ALA A 17 -2.08 4.62 -0.01
C ALA A 17 -3.38 5.00 0.72
N VAL A 18 -4.25 4.00 0.92
CA VAL A 18 -5.36 4.05 1.86
C VAL A 18 -4.93 3.41 3.18
N ALA A 19 -5.18 4.11 4.29
CA ALA A 19 -4.93 3.59 5.62
C ALA A 19 -5.98 2.55 6.02
N LEU A 20 -5.60 1.66 6.93
CA LEU A 20 -6.49 0.62 7.43
C LEU A 20 -6.98 0.98 8.84
N PRO A 21 -8.27 0.72 9.15
CA PRO A 21 -8.77 0.84 10.51
C PRO A 21 -8.04 -0.09 11.48
N ARG A 22 -7.92 0.33 12.74
CA ARG A 22 -7.23 -0.45 13.78
C ARG A 22 -7.78 -1.86 13.96
N ALA A 23 -9.10 -2.02 13.95
CA ALA A 23 -9.73 -3.34 14.05
C ALA A 23 -9.26 -4.31 12.96
N LEU A 24 -9.08 -3.81 11.71
CA LEU A 24 -8.54 -4.60 10.62
C LEU A 24 -7.05 -4.93 10.83
N GLN A 25 -6.27 -4.00 11.36
CA GLN A 25 -4.85 -4.26 11.67
C GLN A 25 -4.71 -5.37 12.71
N GLU A 26 -5.61 -5.43 13.71
CA GLU A 26 -5.66 -6.50 14.71
C GLU A 26 -6.04 -7.85 14.06
N GLN A 27 -7.03 -7.86 13.16
CA GLN A 27 -7.41 -9.06 12.39
C GLN A 27 -6.27 -9.58 11.50
N LEU A 28 -5.57 -8.68 10.81
CA LEU A 28 -4.41 -9.02 9.99
C LEU A 28 -3.25 -9.56 10.84
N THR A 29 -3.05 -9.00 12.03
CA THR A 29 -2.05 -9.49 13.00
C THR A 29 -2.37 -10.92 13.42
N ALA A 30 -3.62 -11.20 13.77
CA ALA A 30 -4.06 -12.55 14.14
C ALA A 30 -3.84 -13.53 12.98
N HIS A 31 -4.22 -13.16 11.76
CA HIS A 31 -4.02 -13.98 10.56
C HIS A 31 -2.53 -14.28 10.30
N ILE A 32 -1.66 -13.26 10.40
CA ILE A 32 -0.20 -13.42 10.27
C ILE A 32 0.33 -14.39 11.33
N ASN A 33 -0.10 -14.27 12.59
CA ASN A 33 0.35 -15.13 13.66
C ASN A 33 -0.07 -16.59 13.44
N CYS A 34 -1.31 -16.84 12.99
CA CYS A 34 -1.75 -18.19 12.63
C CYS A 34 -0.88 -18.81 11.53
N ILE A 35 -0.49 -18.04 10.49
CA ILE A 35 0.42 -18.57 9.45
C ILE A 35 1.79 -18.91 10.06
N ARG A 36 2.34 -18.04 10.91
CA ARG A 36 3.64 -18.24 11.56
C ARG A 36 3.65 -19.48 12.48
N GLU A 37 2.57 -19.71 13.20
CA GLU A 37 2.39 -20.89 14.06
C GLU A 37 2.25 -22.19 13.25
N THR A 38 1.63 -22.11 12.06
CA THR A 38 1.47 -23.27 11.17
C THR A 38 2.80 -23.67 10.51
N VAL A 39 3.71 -22.73 10.27
CA VAL A 39 5.00 -22.98 9.61
C VAL A 39 6.13 -22.25 10.36
N PRO A 40 6.45 -22.66 11.61
CA PRO A 40 7.34 -21.91 12.50
C PRO A 40 8.78 -21.81 12.00
N GLU A 41 9.25 -22.80 11.22
CA GLU A 41 10.62 -22.82 10.68
C GLU A 41 10.81 -21.95 9.44
N ALA A 42 9.71 -21.51 8.80
CA ALA A 42 9.81 -20.77 7.54
C ALA A 42 10.16 -19.31 7.78
N ARG A 43 11.09 -18.80 6.96
CA ARG A 43 11.60 -17.43 7.07
C ARG A 43 10.93 -16.48 6.08
N ALA A 44 10.32 -15.44 6.61
CA ALA A 44 9.72 -14.36 5.82
C ALA A 44 9.97 -13.00 6.47
N SER A 45 9.96 -11.95 5.65
CA SER A 45 9.86 -10.58 6.15
C SER A 45 8.40 -10.23 6.32
N TRP A 46 7.87 -10.40 7.52
CA TRP A 46 6.50 -10.10 7.88
C TRP A 46 6.26 -8.61 7.97
N SER A 47 5.15 -8.14 7.43
CA SER A 47 4.71 -6.77 7.62
C SER A 47 4.24 -6.58 9.07
N ARG A 48 4.60 -5.46 9.69
CA ARG A 48 3.97 -5.04 10.94
C ARG A 48 2.57 -4.54 10.61
N ALA A 49 1.58 -4.86 11.44
CA ALA A 49 0.18 -4.53 11.13
C ALA A 49 -0.04 -3.02 10.93
N GLU A 50 0.64 -2.19 11.73
CA GLU A 50 0.61 -0.73 11.60
C GLU A 50 1.19 -0.21 10.28
N ASN A 51 2.01 -1.02 9.62
CA ASN A 51 2.62 -0.72 8.33
C ASN A 51 1.88 -1.36 7.14
N ILE A 52 0.81 -2.15 7.40
CA ILE A 52 0.01 -2.70 6.32
C ILE A 52 -0.93 -1.60 5.80
N HIS A 53 -0.92 -1.38 4.51
CA HIS A 53 -1.73 -0.38 3.82
C HIS A 53 -2.10 -0.86 2.42
N LEU A 54 -3.13 -0.29 1.86
CA LEU A 54 -3.49 -0.50 0.47
C LEU A 54 -2.77 0.53 -0.40
N THR A 55 -1.69 0.10 -1.05
CA THR A 55 -0.91 0.99 -1.93
C THR A 55 -1.63 1.21 -3.24
N LEU A 56 -1.77 2.48 -3.66
CA LEU A 56 -2.26 2.85 -4.97
C LEU A 56 -1.12 3.12 -5.95
N LYS A 57 -0.08 3.88 -5.53
CA LYS A 57 1.04 4.20 -6.40
C LYS A 57 2.34 4.38 -5.63
N PHE A 58 3.44 3.79 -6.13
CA PHE A 58 4.80 4.04 -5.65
C PHE A 58 5.52 5.03 -6.56
N PHE A 59 6.22 6.00 -5.94
CA PHE A 59 7.04 6.97 -6.66
C PHE A 59 8.55 6.68 -6.53
N GLY A 60 8.95 5.91 -5.52
CA GLY A 60 10.36 5.71 -5.19
C GLY A 60 10.96 6.95 -4.51
N ASP A 61 12.25 7.17 -4.72
CA ASP A 61 12.98 8.29 -4.13
C ASP A 61 12.79 9.53 -5.02
N ILE A 62 12.11 10.55 -4.49
CA ILE A 62 11.73 11.79 -5.18
C ILE A 62 12.15 13.02 -4.36
N SER A 63 12.42 14.16 -5.02
CA SER A 63 12.77 15.42 -4.34
C SER A 63 11.58 16.02 -3.58
N LEU A 64 11.84 16.90 -2.63
CA LEU A 64 10.79 17.58 -1.86
C LEU A 64 9.79 18.34 -2.74
N VAL A 65 10.29 19.00 -3.81
CA VAL A 65 9.42 19.66 -4.80
C VAL A 65 8.49 18.66 -5.50
N GLN A 66 8.98 17.45 -5.78
CA GLN A 66 8.15 16.40 -6.36
C GLN A 66 7.14 15.85 -5.35
N VAL A 67 7.46 15.83 -4.05
CA VAL A 67 6.50 15.43 -3.00
C VAL A 67 5.30 16.38 -2.97
N GLU A 68 5.50 17.69 -3.11
CA GLU A 68 4.42 18.68 -3.21
C GLU A 68 3.52 18.38 -4.41
N LYS A 69 4.10 18.11 -5.59
CA LYS A 69 3.34 17.73 -6.79
C LYS A 69 2.55 16.45 -6.61
N VAL A 70 3.10 15.46 -5.91
CA VAL A 70 2.36 14.22 -5.57
C VAL A 70 1.17 14.53 -4.67
N SER A 71 1.34 15.42 -3.67
CA SER A 71 0.25 15.82 -2.79
C SER A 71 -0.86 16.55 -3.55
N GLU A 72 -0.54 17.43 -4.48
CA GLU A 72 -1.52 18.10 -5.35
C GLU A 72 -2.25 17.08 -6.24
N ALA A 73 -1.53 16.17 -6.90
CA ALA A 73 -2.11 15.12 -7.73
C ALA A 73 -3.05 14.20 -6.91
N ALA A 74 -2.64 13.84 -5.69
CA ALA A 74 -3.47 13.05 -4.79
C ALA A 74 -4.76 13.79 -4.39
N SER A 75 -4.69 15.09 -4.12
CA SER A 75 -5.86 15.92 -3.84
C SER A 75 -6.85 15.95 -5.00
N CYS A 76 -6.35 16.25 -6.21
CA CYS A 76 -7.20 16.33 -7.41
C CYS A 76 -7.84 14.98 -7.73
N SER A 77 -7.16 13.87 -7.48
CA SER A 77 -7.65 12.52 -7.81
C SER A 77 -8.86 12.09 -6.97
N VAL A 78 -9.07 12.68 -5.79
CA VAL A 78 -10.15 12.29 -4.87
C VAL A 78 -11.23 13.37 -4.69
N GLU A 79 -11.05 14.55 -5.24
CA GLU A 79 -11.91 15.73 -5.03
C GLU A 79 -13.40 15.45 -5.29
N ASN A 80 -13.71 14.64 -6.30
CA ASN A 80 -15.08 14.38 -6.75
C ASN A 80 -15.64 13.02 -6.27
N PHE A 81 -14.94 12.33 -5.34
CA PHE A 81 -15.40 11.06 -4.81
C PHE A 81 -16.01 11.22 -3.41
N ALA A 82 -17.23 10.77 -3.24
CA ALA A 82 -17.73 10.50 -1.88
C ALA A 82 -17.00 9.28 -1.29
N PRO A 83 -16.88 9.18 0.03
CA PRO A 83 -16.40 7.96 0.69
C PRO A 83 -17.16 6.73 0.19
N PHE A 84 -16.44 5.62 -0.02
CA PHE A 84 -16.99 4.36 -0.52
C PHE A 84 -16.43 3.18 0.26
N LYS A 85 -16.97 1.99 0.00
CA LYS A 85 -16.58 0.78 0.69
C LYS A 85 -15.86 -0.19 -0.24
N ILE A 86 -14.88 -0.90 0.32
CA ILE A 86 -14.21 -2.03 -0.31
C ILE A 86 -14.23 -3.21 0.64
N VAL A 87 -14.14 -4.43 0.08
CA VAL A 87 -14.13 -5.66 0.86
C VAL A 87 -12.76 -6.31 0.76
N LEU A 88 -12.18 -6.61 1.92
CA LEU A 88 -10.96 -7.39 2.01
C LEU A 88 -11.32 -8.86 2.14
N GLU A 89 -10.87 -9.65 1.19
CA GLU A 89 -11.18 -11.07 1.14
C GLU A 89 -10.13 -11.80 0.31
N GLN A 90 -10.15 -13.11 0.37
CA GLN A 90 -9.25 -13.99 -0.37
C GLN A 90 -7.78 -13.85 0.03
N THR A 91 -7.13 -14.97 0.12
CA THR A 91 -5.69 -15.08 0.32
C THR A 91 -5.00 -15.37 -1.00
N GLY A 92 -3.83 -14.78 -1.22
CA GLY A 92 -3.11 -15.01 -2.45
C GLY A 92 -1.61 -14.82 -2.36
N VAL A 93 -0.93 -15.12 -3.46
CA VAL A 93 0.52 -15.02 -3.58
C VAL A 93 0.93 -14.41 -4.91
N PHE A 94 2.05 -13.68 -4.91
CA PHE A 94 2.71 -13.23 -6.13
C PHE A 94 4.13 -13.80 -6.21
N PRO A 95 4.62 -14.20 -7.42
CA PRO A 95 3.79 -14.54 -8.58
C PRO A 95 2.90 -15.77 -8.31
N LYS A 96 1.83 -15.91 -9.10
CA LYS A 96 0.90 -17.06 -8.97
C LYS A 96 1.56 -18.39 -9.38
N LEU A 97 2.50 -18.33 -10.32
CA LEU A 97 3.28 -19.47 -10.84
C LEU A 97 4.75 -19.27 -10.50
N GLY A 98 5.44 -20.38 -10.24
CA GLY A 98 6.83 -20.37 -9.84
C GLY A 98 7.05 -20.11 -8.34
N SER A 99 8.20 -19.57 -8.00
CA SER A 99 8.56 -19.30 -6.61
C SER A 99 7.80 -18.06 -6.10
N SER A 100 6.81 -18.26 -5.24
CA SER A 100 6.05 -17.18 -4.59
C SER A 100 6.99 -16.29 -3.77
N ARG A 101 6.77 -14.97 -3.84
CA ARG A 101 7.59 -13.97 -3.14
C ARG A 101 6.80 -13.04 -2.25
N VAL A 102 5.49 -12.99 -2.38
CA VAL A 102 4.63 -12.10 -1.59
C VAL A 102 3.39 -12.88 -1.18
N LEU A 103 3.04 -12.82 0.10
CA LEU A 103 1.75 -13.24 0.61
C LEU A 103 0.87 -12.00 0.75
N TRP A 104 -0.39 -12.09 0.33
CA TRP A 104 -1.30 -10.94 0.34
C TRP A 104 -2.75 -11.32 0.63
N ILE A 105 -3.52 -10.35 1.13
CA ILE A 105 -4.99 -10.37 1.18
C ILE A 105 -5.51 -9.53 0.02
N GLY A 106 -6.48 -10.04 -0.73
CA GLY A 106 -7.10 -9.36 -1.84
C GLY A 106 -8.08 -8.28 -1.41
N VAL A 107 -8.32 -7.36 -2.32
CA VAL A 107 -9.31 -6.29 -2.19
C VAL A 107 -10.32 -6.47 -3.32
N ASN A 108 -11.60 -6.55 -2.94
CA ASN A 108 -12.73 -6.56 -3.86
C ASN A 108 -13.38 -5.17 -3.88
N ASP A 109 -13.33 -4.52 -5.02
CA ASP A 109 -13.93 -3.21 -5.28
C ASP A 109 -15.23 -3.40 -6.07
N LEU A 110 -16.31 -3.73 -5.34
CA LEU A 110 -17.60 -4.07 -5.94
C LEU A 110 -18.20 -2.96 -6.81
N GLU A 111 -17.89 -1.70 -6.49
CA GLU A 111 -18.43 -0.53 -7.19
C GLU A 111 -17.46 0.03 -8.23
N GLY A 112 -16.24 -0.50 -8.34
CA GLY A 112 -15.19 0.00 -9.24
C GLY A 112 -14.68 1.39 -8.90
N LYS A 113 -14.95 1.89 -7.69
CA LYS A 113 -14.56 3.24 -7.27
C LYS A 113 -13.08 3.35 -6.94
N LEU A 114 -12.49 2.28 -6.37
CA LEU A 114 -11.07 2.24 -6.10
C LEU A 114 -10.25 2.26 -7.40
N ASP A 115 -10.70 1.50 -8.40
CA ASP A 115 -10.09 1.49 -9.74
C ASP A 115 -10.19 2.88 -10.41
N GLN A 116 -11.33 3.57 -10.24
CA GLN A 116 -11.50 4.93 -10.74
C GLN A 116 -10.57 5.93 -10.04
N VAL A 117 -10.46 5.89 -8.71
CA VAL A 117 -9.52 6.72 -7.93
C VAL A 117 -8.08 6.45 -8.37
N HIS A 118 -7.70 5.17 -8.53
CA HIS A 118 -6.38 4.80 -9.00
C HIS A 118 -6.10 5.35 -10.41
N ALA A 119 -7.05 5.22 -11.35
CA ALA A 119 -6.89 5.73 -12.71
C ALA A 119 -6.72 7.26 -12.73
N LEU A 120 -7.50 8.00 -11.94
CA LEU A 120 -7.36 9.45 -11.82
C LEU A 120 -6.04 9.84 -11.15
N LEU A 121 -5.60 9.10 -10.12
CA LEU A 121 -4.30 9.35 -9.51
C LEU A 121 -3.16 9.15 -10.52
N GLU A 122 -3.23 8.11 -11.36
CA GLU A 122 -2.28 7.90 -12.46
C GLU A 122 -2.30 9.05 -13.47
N ASP A 123 -3.49 9.56 -13.82
CA ASP A 123 -3.66 10.68 -14.75
C ASP A 123 -3.07 11.98 -14.19
N GLU A 124 -3.40 12.34 -12.95
CA GLU A 124 -2.90 13.56 -12.30
C GLU A 124 -1.38 13.48 -12.07
N CYS A 125 -0.87 12.32 -11.65
CA CYS A 125 0.57 12.11 -11.53
C CYS A 125 1.29 12.22 -12.88
N ALA A 126 0.70 11.72 -13.97
CA ALA A 126 1.28 11.86 -15.31
C ALA A 126 1.35 13.33 -15.76
N LYS A 127 0.31 14.14 -15.48
CA LYS A 127 0.32 15.59 -15.70
C LYS A 127 1.40 16.29 -14.90
N ALA A 128 1.68 15.81 -13.69
CA ALA A 128 2.73 16.31 -12.82
C ALA A 128 4.15 15.86 -13.21
N GLY A 129 4.28 15.01 -14.26
CA GLY A 129 5.55 14.55 -14.81
C GLY A 129 6.05 13.20 -14.26
N PHE A 130 5.21 12.45 -13.56
CA PHE A 130 5.55 11.10 -13.11
C PHE A 130 5.16 10.03 -14.14
N PRO A 131 5.96 8.97 -14.30
CA PRO A 131 5.60 7.88 -15.19
C PRO A 131 4.35 7.14 -14.72
N ARG A 132 3.54 6.65 -15.66
CA ARG A 132 2.45 5.74 -15.36
C ARG A 132 2.99 4.38 -14.99
N GLU A 133 2.27 3.66 -14.11
CA GLU A 133 2.57 2.25 -13.86
C GLU A 133 2.16 1.43 -15.09
N SER A 134 3.07 0.61 -15.59
CA SER A 134 2.84 -0.23 -16.77
C SER A 134 2.12 -1.55 -16.45
N ARG A 135 2.14 -1.96 -15.19
CA ARG A 135 1.50 -3.20 -14.74
C ARG A 135 0.04 -2.94 -14.38
N PRO A 136 -0.86 -3.90 -14.63
CA PRO A 136 -2.23 -3.80 -14.18
C PRO A 136 -2.32 -3.57 -12.68
N PHE A 137 -3.25 -2.72 -12.26
CA PHE A 137 -3.53 -2.50 -10.85
C PHE A 137 -4.19 -3.74 -10.26
N HIS A 138 -3.59 -4.28 -9.21
CA HIS A 138 -4.12 -5.41 -8.45
C HIS A 138 -4.14 -5.00 -6.97
N PRO A 139 -5.24 -4.43 -6.47
CA PRO A 139 -5.32 -3.95 -5.10
C PRO A 139 -5.16 -5.11 -4.11
N HIS A 140 -4.21 -4.97 -3.19
CA HIS A 140 -3.90 -6.01 -2.21
C HIS A 140 -3.18 -5.45 -0.98
N LEU A 141 -3.28 -6.16 0.13
CA LEU A 141 -2.53 -5.91 1.35
C LEU A 141 -1.37 -6.91 1.45
N THR A 142 -0.15 -6.42 1.42
CA THR A 142 1.05 -7.28 1.58
C THR A 142 1.23 -7.68 3.04
N LEU A 143 1.17 -8.99 3.31
CA LEU A 143 1.40 -9.57 4.64
C LEU A 143 2.86 -9.94 4.89
N ALA A 144 3.52 -10.50 3.87
CA ALA A 144 4.91 -10.93 3.98
C ALA A 144 5.63 -10.92 2.64
N ARG A 145 6.96 -10.77 2.70
CA ARG A 145 7.87 -10.99 1.57
C ARG A 145 8.75 -12.20 1.84
N LEU A 146 8.70 -13.17 0.94
CA LEU A 146 9.42 -14.43 1.03
C LEU A 146 10.79 -14.26 0.37
N ARG A 147 11.85 -14.43 1.15
CA ARG A 147 13.22 -14.20 0.67
C ARG A 147 13.89 -15.47 0.18
N GLN A 148 13.48 -16.64 0.71
CA GLN A 148 14.09 -17.92 0.42
C GLN A 148 13.11 -18.82 -0.35
N PRO A 149 13.50 -19.37 -1.51
CA PRO A 149 12.63 -20.21 -2.34
C PRO A 149 12.15 -21.48 -1.63
N GLN A 150 12.96 -22.06 -0.74
CA GLN A 150 12.63 -23.30 -0.03
C GLN A 150 11.44 -23.13 0.93
N ASP A 151 11.30 -21.97 1.56
CA ASP A 151 10.19 -21.69 2.50
C ASP A 151 8.93 -21.21 1.78
N ALA A 152 9.10 -20.72 0.54
CA ALA A 152 8.04 -20.06 -0.20
C ALA A 152 6.85 -20.97 -0.50
N GLY A 153 7.12 -22.23 -0.87
CA GLY A 153 6.07 -23.19 -1.19
C GLY A 153 5.20 -23.54 0.02
N THR A 154 5.82 -23.81 1.15
CA THR A 154 5.13 -24.19 2.40
C THR A 154 4.31 -23.02 2.93
N LEU A 155 4.90 -21.82 3.02
CA LEU A 155 4.18 -20.62 3.45
C LEU A 155 3.03 -20.26 2.51
N ALA A 156 3.23 -20.36 1.20
CA ALA A 156 2.19 -20.08 0.21
C ALA A 156 1.03 -21.08 0.33
N SER A 157 1.32 -22.37 0.56
CA SER A 157 0.30 -23.41 0.75
C SER A 157 -0.48 -23.19 2.04
N ALA A 158 0.19 -22.93 3.16
CA ALA A 158 -0.44 -22.63 4.44
C ALA A 158 -1.35 -21.40 4.34
N HIS A 159 -0.84 -20.32 3.74
CA HIS A 159 -1.59 -19.09 3.55
C HIS A 159 -2.85 -19.29 2.68
N LYS A 160 -2.74 -20.02 1.57
CA LYS A 160 -3.89 -20.32 0.69
C LYS A 160 -4.94 -21.23 1.34
N ALA A 161 -4.50 -22.16 2.20
CA ALA A 161 -5.41 -23.05 2.93
C ALA A 161 -6.15 -22.32 4.06
N MET A 162 -5.59 -21.25 4.58
CA MET A 162 -6.14 -20.46 5.67
C MET A 162 -7.14 -19.45 5.12
N LYS A 163 -8.39 -19.53 5.58
CA LYS A 163 -9.40 -18.52 5.23
C LYS A 163 -9.12 -17.22 5.97
N PHE A 164 -9.18 -16.11 5.24
CA PHE A 164 -9.27 -14.78 5.83
C PHE A 164 -10.74 -14.43 6.00
N GLU A 165 -11.15 -14.04 7.21
CA GLU A 165 -12.50 -13.55 7.45
C GLU A 165 -12.69 -12.23 6.72
N SER A 166 -13.70 -12.17 5.85
CA SER A 166 -13.99 -11.00 5.04
C SER A 166 -14.23 -9.76 5.91
N ALA A 167 -13.65 -8.63 5.55
CA ALA A 167 -13.79 -7.38 6.27
C ALA A 167 -14.13 -6.24 5.31
N GLU A 168 -15.21 -5.51 5.61
CA GLU A 168 -15.57 -4.29 4.89
C GLU A 168 -14.89 -3.09 5.54
N ILE A 169 -14.28 -2.24 4.73
CA ILE A 169 -13.70 -0.97 5.17
C ILE A 169 -14.17 0.20 4.32
N ALA A 170 -14.29 1.36 4.95
CA ALA A 170 -14.55 2.61 4.25
C ALA A 170 -13.23 3.22 3.75
N VAL A 171 -13.21 3.64 2.50
CA VAL A 171 -12.19 4.50 1.92
C VAL A 171 -12.71 5.93 2.00
N SER A 172 -12.13 6.72 2.90
CA SER A 172 -12.55 8.11 3.14
C SER A 172 -11.44 9.11 2.90
N GLU A 173 -10.19 8.65 2.78
CA GLU A 173 -9.03 9.51 2.51
C GLU A 173 -7.95 8.76 1.72
N LEU A 174 -7.19 9.50 0.94
CA LEU A 174 -5.95 9.08 0.30
C LEU A 174 -4.79 9.74 1.04
N LEU A 175 -3.75 8.96 1.34
CA LEU A 175 -2.56 9.41 2.05
C LEU A 175 -1.36 9.47 1.13
N VAL A 176 -0.55 10.50 1.26
CA VAL A 176 0.83 10.52 0.78
C VAL A 176 1.73 10.16 1.95
N ILE A 177 2.55 9.14 1.78
CA ILE A 177 3.34 8.54 2.85
C ILE A 177 4.82 8.52 2.47
N ARG A 178 5.68 9.00 3.38
CA ARG A 178 7.13 8.82 3.33
C ARG A 178 7.50 7.49 3.97
N SER A 179 8.36 6.74 3.32
CA SER A 179 8.93 5.49 3.82
C SER A 179 10.41 5.69 4.15
N GLU A 180 10.79 5.45 5.39
CA GLU A 180 12.18 5.45 5.84
C GLU A 180 12.59 4.02 6.20
N LEU A 181 13.66 3.53 5.57
CA LEU A 181 14.21 2.21 5.86
C LEU A 181 15.18 2.31 7.04
N SER A 182 14.95 1.52 8.06
CA SER A 182 15.85 1.38 9.20
C SER A 182 16.26 -0.07 9.41
N GLY A 183 17.25 -0.31 10.27
CA GLY A 183 17.64 -1.68 10.66
C GLY A 183 16.51 -2.49 11.30
N GLU A 184 15.51 -1.81 11.86
CA GLU A 184 14.33 -2.41 12.50
C GLU A 184 13.12 -2.58 11.55
N GLY A 185 13.25 -2.17 10.28
CA GLY A 185 12.20 -2.22 9.27
C GLY A 185 11.83 -0.86 8.71
N SER A 186 10.72 -0.79 8.00
CA SER A 186 10.22 0.46 7.43
C SER A 186 9.44 1.26 8.48
N LYS A 187 9.75 2.55 8.59
CA LYS A 187 8.98 3.55 9.33
C LYS A 187 8.20 4.38 8.31
N TYR A 188 6.91 4.56 8.54
CA TYR A 188 6.03 5.35 7.69
C TYR A 188 5.60 6.63 8.39
N THR A 189 5.67 7.74 7.65
CA THR A 189 5.23 9.05 8.12
C THR A 189 4.25 9.61 7.11
N VAL A 190 3.06 9.98 7.56
CA VAL A 190 2.06 10.64 6.70
C VAL A 190 2.54 12.04 6.40
N VAL A 191 2.70 12.35 5.11
CA VAL A 191 3.09 13.67 4.59
C VAL A 191 1.87 14.56 4.39
N SER A 192 0.83 14.01 3.75
CA SER A 192 -0.43 14.72 3.54
C SER A 192 -1.62 13.77 3.52
N ARG A 193 -2.82 14.32 3.81
CA ARG A 193 -4.10 13.62 3.84
C ARG A 193 -5.08 14.32 2.92
N HIS A 194 -5.77 13.57 2.10
CA HIS A 194 -6.72 14.07 1.12
C HIS A 194 -8.05 13.35 1.31
N ALA A 195 -8.99 14.03 1.97
CA ALA A 195 -10.30 13.47 2.23
C ALA A 195 -11.11 13.37 0.92
N LEU A 196 -11.81 12.25 0.74
CA LEU A 196 -12.78 12.10 -0.33
C LEU A 196 -13.99 12.99 -0.04
N GLY A 197 -14.54 13.64 -1.07
CA GLY A 197 -15.74 14.45 -0.95
C GLY A 197 -15.56 15.81 -0.28
N SER A 198 -14.31 16.27 -0.09
CA SER A 198 -14.04 17.61 0.43
C SER A 198 -14.15 18.71 -0.64
N SER A 199 -15.10 18.60 -1.56
CA SER A 199 -15.48 19.73 -2.44
C SER A 199 -16.25 20.80 -1.63
N GLY A 200 -15.60 21.25 -0.57
CA GLY A 200 -15.94 22.43 0.17
C GLY A 200 -15.06 23.56 -0.29
N LYS A 201 -15.34 24.14 -1.45
CA LYS A 201 -15.08 25.57 -1.63
C LYS A 201 -16.27 26.32 -1.12
N PRO A 202 -16.05 27.33 -0.24
CA PRO A 202 -17.09 28.23 0.21
C PRO A 202 -17.69 29.04 -0.94
#